data_35d76935c6f0cf5601591aae6b637da8
#
_entry.id   35d76935c6f0cf5601591aae6b637da8
#
_cell.length_a   1.000
_cell.length_b   1.000
_cell.length_c   1.000
_cell.angle_alpha   90.00
_cell.angle_beta   90.00
_cell.angle_gamma   90.00
#
_symmetry.space_group_name_H-M   'P 1'
#
loop_
_entity.id
_entity.type
_entity.pdbx_description
1 polymer ?
#
loop_
_entity_poly.entity_id
_entity_poly.type
_entity_poly.pdbx_seq_one_letter_code
_entity_poly.pdbx_strand_id
1 'polypeptide(L)'
;MKLNKLLLTAAVTTTLLGLGVGCGGKTVTIWVGKESAGFYQDVVSRWIVNNSEKYGGYKVNVVAADTGAAAGVMMADVEAAGDIITVAHDNIGKLVSGYYIAPIVSTPLETQVQNDNPASFLDVIYYDAPGTTSNFLYAVPYISQALVLYYNAEKVTAEQAKSFEGLREAAIANNAKAVVSTGTDGFNFSYTVLARNAETNTSSVKLYENFSKKNCFFQGEDTVAVAQWAQRMFADPNGCAFPGSTPWETMLANHEALAVVGGAWQFDAVKSALGVSNIAATVLPTFTLNAEDVRNTTVPAGTKMQAGTFADCKAFVLNKGVEGEKYDLCVELMQYLSSAEVQEQSFIECLNVPALKGADEFVKQAYLDGKVGRTEYEMAAAQIKMAEYGMPQPINSAVLNNYYYQKGAPDVYKAIIVNEADADGVRPYDTTEQIRAGLYQIQHIWEKGKLPTAEEMPTTFPTDIE
;
A
#
# COMPACT_ATOMS: atom_id res chain seq x y z
N MET A 1 -39.67 -15.40 -19.01
CA MET A 1 -38.46 -16.07 -18.54
C MET A 1 -37.87 -15.22 -17.42
N LYS A 2 -37.90 -15.70 -16.18
CA LYS A 2 -37.56 -14.92 -14.97
C LYS A 2 -36.03 -14.98 -14.76
N LEU A 3 -35.40 -13.81 -14.71
CA LEU A 3 -33.97 -13.67 -14.34
C LEU A 3 -33.84 -13.78 -12.82
N ASN A 4 -33.21 -14.82 -12.33
CA ASN A 4 -32.84 -14.97 -10.93
C ASN A 4 -31.64 -14.07 -10.62
N LYS A 5 -31.81 -13.08 -9.76
CA LYS A 5 -30.74 -12.35 -9.11
C LYS A 5 -30.16 -13.24 -8.02
N LEU A 6 -28.94 -13.72 -8.21
CA LEU A 6 -28.15 -14.31 -7.13
C LEU A 6 -27.59 -13.16 -6.27
N LEU A 7 -28.16 -12.98 -5.09
CA LEU A 7 -27.58 -12.17 -4.02
C LEU A 7 -26.49 -13.01 -3.36
N LEU A 8 -25.23 -12.62 -3.55
CA LEU A 8 -24.11 -13.13 -2.76
C LEU A 8 -24.15 -12.45 -1.40
N THR A 9 -24.75 -13.12 -0.43
CA THR A 9 -24.69 -12.72 0.98
C THR A 9 -23.36 -13.23 1.54
N ALA A 10 -22.40 -12.35 1.72
CA ALA A 10 -21.22 -12.64 2.53
C ALA A 10 -21.67 -12.81 3.99
N ALA A 11 -21.70 -14.05 4.45
CA ALA A 11 -21.99 -14.38 5.85
C ALA A 11 -20.81 -13.96 6.71
N VAL A 12 -20.94 -12.81 7.38
CA VAL A 12 -20.10 -12.47 8.53
C VAL A 12 -20.51 -13.39 9.65
N THR A 13 -19.75 -14.44 9.90
CA THR A 13 -19.96 -15.33 11.04
C THR A 13 -19.44 -14.61 12.29
N THR A 14 -20.26 -13.78 12.89
CA THR A 14 -20.06 -13.28 14.25
C THR A 14 -20.34 -14.41 15.21
N THR A 15 -19.30 -15.00 15.76
CA THR A 15 -19.43 -15.90 16.91
C THR A 15 -19.73 -15.03 18.13
N LEU A 16 -21.01 -14.79 18.39
CA LEU A 16 -21.50 -14.25 19.65
C LEU A 16 -21.35 -15.33 20.73
N LEU A 17 -20.23 -15.30 21.44
CA LEU A 17 -20.08 -16.06 22.70
C LEU A 17 -20.61 -15.21 23.85
N GLY A 18 -21.76 -15.64 24.38
CA GLY A 18 -22.16 -15.56 25.78
C GLY A 18 -22.27 -14.18 26.41
N LEU A 19 -23.46 -13.59 26.36
CA LEU A 19 -23.88 -12.58 27.33
C LEU A 19 -23.93 -13.19 28.74
N GLY A 20 -22.79 -13.14 29.44
CA GLY A 20 -22.75 -13.22 30.88
C GLY A 20 -23.12 -11.85 31.44
N VAL A 21 -24.34 -11.70 31.96
CA VAL A 21 -24.70 -10.56 32.81
C VAL A 21 -23.92 -10.68 34.10
N GLY A 22 -22.77 -10.00 34.16
CA GLY A 22 -21.93 -9.89 35.34
C GLY A 22 -21.46 -8.45 35.47
N CYS A 23 -21.60 -7.86 36.63
CA CYS A 23 -21.20 -6.53 37.12
C CYS A 23 -20.44 -5.66 36.13
N GLY A 24 -21.01 -4.50 35.76
CA GLY A 24 -20.58 -3.63 34.69
C GLY A 24 -19.14 -3.14 34.74
N GLY A 25 -18.22 -3.98 34.25
CA GLY A 25 -16.86 -3.56 33.96
C GLY A 25 -16.84 -2.72 32.69
N LYS A 26 -16.12 -1.60 32.70
CA LYS A 26 -15.89 -0.75 31.55
C LYS A 26 -15.12 -1.57 30.49
N THR A 27 -15.55 -1.55 29.23
CA THR A 27 -14.91 -2.33 28.16
C THR A 27 -14.31 -1.39 27.10
N VAL A 28 -13.11 -1.73 26.67
CA VAL A 28 -12.46 -1.18 25.46
C VAL A 28 -12.34 -2.30 24.43
N THR A 29 -12.68 -2.00 23.18
CA THR A 29 -12.59 -2.93 22.07
C THR A 29 -11.58 -2.44 21.05
N ILE A 30 -10.64 -3.30 20.67
CA ILE A 30 -9.62 -3.00 19.65
C ILE A 30 -9.83 -3.91 18.45
N TRP A 31 -9.90 -3.33 17.25
CA TRP A 31 -9.93 -4.10 16.01
C TRP A 31 -8.55 -4.12 15.37
N VAL A 32 -8.03 -5.32 15.11
CA VAL A 32 -6.72 -5.54 14.48
C VAL A 32 -6.83 -6.57 13.36
N GLY A 33 -5.82 -6.65 12.50
CA GLY A 33 -5.74 -7.68 11.46
C GLY A 33 -5.88 -9.09 12.02
N LYS A 34 -6.59 -9.95 11.28
CA LYS A 34 -6.89 -11.34 11.70
C LYS A 34 -5.62 -12.12 12.04
N GLU A 35 -4.58 -11.92 11.27
CA GLU A 35 -3.27 -12.58 11.38
C GLU A 35 -2.54 -12.26 12.67
N SER A 36 -2.83 -11.12 13.30
CA SER A 36 -2.15 -10.64 14.50
C SER A 36 -3.05 -10.49 15.73
N ALA A 37 -4.32 -10.88 15.64
CA ALA A 37 -5.28 -10.70 16.73
C ALA A 37 -4.88 -11.44 18.02
N GLY A 38 -4.35 -12.65 17.92
CA GLY A 38 -3.86 -13.42 19.08
C GLY A 38 -2.70 -12.72 19.77
N PHE A 39 -1.71 -12.28 19.00
CA PHE A 39 -0.58 -11.51 19.50
C PHE A 39 -1.03 -10.26 20.26
N TYR A 40 -1.88 -9.43 19.63
CA TYR A 40 -2.35 -8.21 20.30
C TYR A 40 -3.22 -8.49 21.52
N GLN A 41 -3.98 -9.59 21.56
CA GLN A 41 -4.72 -9.97 22.77
C GLN A 41 -3.78 -10.26 23.94
N ASP A 42 -2.67 -10.93 23.70
CA ASP A 42 -1.67 -11.25 24.73
C ASP A 42 -0.93 -9.97 25.19
N VAL A 43 -0.53 -9.11 24.25
CA VAL A 43 0.13 -7.83 24.53
C VAL A 43 -0.77 -6.94 25.39
N VAL A 44 -2.04 -6.78 25.02
CA VAL A 44 -3.02 -5.95 25.73
C VAL A 44 -3.32 -6.53 27.12
N SER A 45 -3.43 -7.85 27.23
CA SER A 45 -3.67 -8.51 28.52
C SER A 45 -2.54 -8.24 29.53
N ARG A 46 -1.29 -8.29 29.06
CA ARG A 46 -0.12 -7.93 29.90
C ARG A 46 -0.14 -6.44 30.29
N TRP A 47 -0.46 -5.56 29.33
CA TRP A 47 -0.48 -4.10 29.58
C TRP A 47 -1.53 -3.73 30.63
N ILE A 48 -2.76 -4.29 30.58
CA ILE A 48 -3.83 -4.02 31.54
C ILE A 48 -3.42 -4.49 32.96
N VAL A 49 -2.78 -5.65 33.06
CA VAL A 49 -2.29 -6.15 34.36
C VAL A 49 -1.23 -5.20 34.93
N ASN A 50 -0.30 -4.75 34.13
CA ASN A 50 0.77 -3.83 34.55
C ASN A 50 0.25 -2.42 34.91
N ASN A 51 -0.91 -2.04 34.36
CA ASN A 51 -1.56 -0.75 34.63
C ASN A 51 -2.84 -0.88 35.49
N SER A 52 -2.95 -1.96 36.26
CA SER A 52 -4.16 -2.30 37.02
C SER A 52 -4.53 -1.30 38.12
N GLU A 53 -3.57 -0.58 38.67
CA GLU A 53 -3.84 0.51 39.63
C GLU A 53 -4.68 1.64 39.00
N LYS A 54 -4.42 1.96 37.72
CA LYS A 54 -5.12 3.00 36.99
C LYS A 54 -6.33 2.47 36.23
N TYR A 55 -6.20 1.33 35.58
CA TYR A 55 -7.16 0.80 34.62
C TYR A 55 -7.73 -0.58 34.96
N GLY A 56 -7.54 -1.09 36.19
CA GLY A 56 -8.01 -2.42 36.60
C GLY A 56 -9.54 -2.61 36.55
N GLY A 57 -10.30 -1.51 36.44
CA GLY A 57 -11.75 -1.56 36.22
C GLY A 57 -12.17 -1.78 34.77
N TYR A 58 -11.21 -1.80 33.83
CA TYR A 58 -11.45 -2.01 32.41
C TYR A 58 -11.12 -3.43 31.98
N LYS A 59 -11.91 -3.94 31.04
CA LYS A 59 -11.59 -5.10 30.24
C LYS A 59 -11.28 -4.63 28.83
N VAL A 60 -10.16 -5.10 28.26
CA VAL A 60 -9.81 -4.81 26.87
C VAL A 60 -9.98 -6.07 26.02
N ASN A 61 -10.79 -6.00 24.98
CA ASN A 61 -11.05 -7.10 24.06
C ASN A 61 -10.40 -6.77 22.70
N VAL A 62 -9.68 -7.73 22.15
CA VAL A 62 -9.16 -7.64 20.78
C VAL A 62 -10.06 -8.44 19.87
N VAL A 63 -10.49 -7.82 18.76
CA VAL A 63 -11.35 -8.41 17.75
C VAL A 63 -10.58 -8.49 16.43
N ALA A 64 -10.56 -9.70 15.86
CA ALA A 64 -10.00 -9.92 14.53
C ALA A 64 -10.89 -9.27 13.47
N ALA A 65 -10.35 -8.32 12.72
CA ALA A 65 -11.06 -7.59 11.68
C ALA A 65 -10.28 -7.65 10.36
N ASP A 66 -10.99 -7.45 9.26
CA ASP A 66 -10.33 -7.19 7.98
C ASP A 66 -9.91 -5.72 7.92
N THR A 67 -8.62 -5.46 7.94
CA THR A 67 -8.08 -4.09 7.97
C THR A 67 -8.51 -3.25 6.76
N GLY A 68 -8.68 -3.89 5.59
CA GLY A 68 -9.17 -3.22 4.38
C GLY A 68 -10.65 -2.82 4.46
N ALA A 69 -11.46 -3.61 5.17
CA ALA A 69 -12.89 -3.37 5.33
C ALA A 69 -13.24 -2.55 6.58
N ALA A 70 -12.35 -2.48 7.58
CA ALA A 70 -12.62 -1.89 8.90
C ALA A 70 -13.18 -0.47 8.84
N ALA A 71 -12.60 0.39 8.00
CA ALA A 71 -13.09 1.75 7.79
C ALA A 71 -14.51 1.79 7.23
N GLY A 72 -14.84 0.91 6.28
CA GLY A 72 -16.18 0.81 5.70
C GLY A 72 -17.22 0.38 6.73
N VAL A 73 -16.89 -0.57 7.59
CA VAL A 73 -17.76 -1.01 8.69
C VAL A 73 -17.98 0.12 9.69
N MET A 74 -16.92 0.84 10.10
CA MET A 74 -17.05 2.01 10.98
C MET A 74 -17.91 3.11 10.38
N MET A 75 -17.78 3.39 9.09
CA MET A 75 -18.62 4.39 8.41
C MET A 75 -20.09 3.98 8.34
N ALA A 76 -20.39 2.69 8.30
CA ALA A 76 -21.74 2.19 8.32
C ALA A 76 -22.39 2.25 9.71
N ASP A 77 -21.61 1.94 10.75
CA ASP A 77 -22.06 1.98 12.15
C ASP A 77 -20.87 2.27 13.08
N VAL A 78 -20.72 3.54 13.44
CA VAL A 78 -19.62 4.00 14.31
C VAL A 78 -19.77 3.54 15.75
N GLU A 79 -21.01 3.29 16.23
CA GLU A 79 -21.26 2.85 17.60
C GLU A 79 -20.96 1.35 17.78
N ALA A 80 -21.12 0.57 16.72
CA ALA A 80 -20.75 -0.86 16.70
C ALA A 80 -19.27 -1.10 16.44
N ALA A 81 -18.53 -0.10 15.97
CA ALA A 81 -17.10 -0.20 15.71
C ALA A 81 -16.26 -0.26 17.01
N GLY A 82 -15.04 -0.79 16.91
CA GLY A 82 -14.08 -0.77 18.01
C GLY A 82 -13.73 0.64 18.48
N ASP A 83 -13.28 0.75 19.72
CA ASP A 83 -12.80 2.02 20.30
C ASP A 83 -11.47 2.45 19.66
N ILE A 84 -10.58 1.49 19.43
CA ILE A 84 -9.38 1.62 18.63
C ILE A 84 -9.53 0.69 17.44
N ILE A 85 -9.30 1.16 16.23
CA ILE A 85 -9.29 0.31 15.04
C ILE A 85 -8.01 0.50 14.23
N THR A 86 -7.59 -0.55 13.55
CA THR A 86 -6.49 -0.48 12.59
C THR A 86 -7.01 -0.29 11.19
N VAL A 87 -6.41 0.65 10.48
CA VAL A 87 -6.74 0.96 9.08
C VAL A 87 -5.47 1.16 8.26
N ALA A 88 -5.54 0.89 6.97
CA ALA A 88 -4.54 1.39 6.05
C ALA A 88 -4.69 2.92 5.93
N HIS A 89 -3.56 3.65 5.77
CA HIS A 89 -3.56 5.11 5.86
C HIS A 89 -4.50 5.77 4.84
N ASP A 90 -4.72 5.18 3.67
CA ASP A 90 -5.64 5.65 2.62
C ASP A 90 -7.09 5.83 3.09
N ASN A 91 -7.43 5.22 4.22
CA ASN A 91 -8.74 5.33 4.85
C ASN A 91 -8.85 6.50 5.83
N ILE A 92 -7.73 7.03 6.35
CA ILE A 92 -7.74 8.04 7.42
C ILE A 92 -8.46 9.31 6.97
N GLY A 93 -8.13 9.84 5.80
CA GLY A 93 -8.71 11.08 5.29
C GLY A 93 -10.24 11.06 5.18
N LYS A 94 -10.84 9.94 4.76
CA LYS A 94 -12.30 9.82 4.71
C LYS A 94 -12.93 9.66 6.10
N LEU A 95 -12.24 9.01 7.03
CA LEU A 95 -12.69 8.88 8.41
C LEU A 95 -12.65 10.23 9.14
N VAL A 96 -11.61 11.04 8.93
CA VAL A 96 -11.51 12.43 9.44
C VAL A 96 -12.60 13.29 8.84
N SER A 97 -12.72 13.32 7.51
CA SER A 97 -13.70 14.17 6.80
C SER A 97 -15.14 13.85 7.16
N GLY A 98 -15.43 12.59 7.47
CA GLY A 98 -16.74 12.10 7.89
C GLY A 98 -17.00 12.20 9.40
N TYR A 99 -16.07 12.73 10.20
CA TYR A 99 -16.18 12.78 11.67
C TYR A 99 -16.36 11.41 12.33
N TYR A 100 -15.73 10.36 11.82
CA TYR A 100 -15.79 9.02 12.39
C TYR A 100 -14.73 8.75 13.43
N ILE A 101 -13.60 9.44 13.37
CA ILE A 101 -12.46 9.30 14.29
C ILE A 101 -12.15 10.61 15.01
N ALA A 102 -11.63 10.49 16.22
CA ALA A 102 -11.24 11.61 17.06
C ALA A 102 -9.77 12.00 16.81
N PRO A 103 -9.42 13.29 16.95
CA PRO A 103 -8.03 13.71 17.04
C PRO A 103 -7.37 13.13 18.30
N ILE A 104 -6.09 12.80 18.19
CA ILE A 104 -5.28 12.32 19.31
C ILE A 104 -4.55 13.52 19.90
N VAL A 105 -4.95 13.91 21.10
CA VAL A 105 -4.37 15.06 21.83
C VAL A 105 -3.59 14.51 23.02
N SER A 106 -2.33 14.17 22.80
CA SER A 106 -1.44 13.65 23.83
C SER A 106 -0.01 14.01 23.51
N THR A 107 0.58 14.93 24.24
CA THR A 107 1.99 15.32 24.04
C THR A 107 2.96 14.14 24.13
N PRO A 108 2.85 13.18 25.06
CA PRO A 108 3.75 12.02 25.08
C PRO A 108 3.64 11.15 23.82
N LEU A 109 2.42 10.82 23.41
CA LEU A 109 2.21 9.98 22.20
C LEU A 109 2.63 10.72 20.93
N GLU A 110 2.28 11.99 20.79
CA GLU A 110 2.68 12.80 19.64
C GLU A 110 4.21 12.92 19.54
N THR A 111 4.89 13.14 20.68
CA THR A 111 6.36 13.18 20.73
C THR A 111 6.96 11.84 20.31
N GLN A 112 6.41 10.73 20.78
CA GLN A 112 6.85 9.39 20.35
C GLN A 112 6.68 9.21 18.85
N VAL A 113 5.50 9.51 18.30
CA VAL A 113 5.22 9.39 16.86
C VAL A 113 6.20 10.22 16.02
N GLN A 114 6.46 11.47 16.39
CA GLN A 114 7.39 12.35 15.68
C GLN A 114 8.84 11.85 15.74
N ASN A 115 9.25 11.27 16.86
CA ASN A 115 10.61 10.78 17.05
C ASN A 115 10.84 9.45 16.35
N ASP A 116 9.89 8.53 16.44
CA ASP A 116 10.08 7.13 16.11
C ASP A 116 9.69 6.79 14.65
N ASN A 117 8.79 7.57 14.03
CA ASN A 117 8.30 7.27 12.69
C ASN A 117 9.05 8.05 11.59
N PRO A 118 9.24 7.46 10.39
CA PRO A 118 9.76 8.14 9.22
C PRO A 118 8.92 9.37 8.82
N ALA A 119 9.56 10.40 8.28
CA ALA A 119 8.90 11.64 7.86
C ALA A 119 7.75 11.38 6.85
N SER A 120 7.94 10.43 5.92
CA SER A 120 6.91 10.05 4.93
C SER A 120 5.63 9.51 5.57
N PHE A 121 5.71 8.92 6.77
CA PHE A 121 4.51 8.49 7.49
C PHE A 121 3.88 9.64 8.28
N LEU A 122 4.69 10.60 8.76
CA LEU A 122 4.17 11.79 9.44
C LEU A 122 3.30 12.63 8.49
N ASP A 123 3.66 12.70 7.21
CA ASP A 123 2.92 13.46 6.20
C ASP A 123 1.49 12.95 5.96
N VAL A 124 1.17 11.71 6.34
CA VAL A 124 -0.10 11.05 6.04
C VAL A 124 -0.98 10.74 7.27
N ILE A 125 -0.59 11.20 8.45
CA ILE A 125 -1.33 10.94 9.70
C ILE A 125 -1.82 12.21 10.40
N TYR A 126 -1.39 13.38 9.93
CA TYR A 126 -1.86 14.68 10.41
C TYR A 126 -2.89 15.26 9.45
N TYR A 127 -4.00 15.75 10.00
CA TYR A 127 -5.10 16.32 9.23
C TYR A 127 -5.64 17.57 9.92
N ASP A 128 -6.15 18.50 9.13
CA ASP A 128 -6.93 19.60 9.64
C ASP A 128 -8.25 19.07 10.20
N ALA A 129 -8.61 19.52 11.41
CA ALA A 129 -9.93 19.18 11.93
C ALA A 129 -11.01 19.75 11.00
N PRO A 130 -12.06 18.97 10.68
CA PRO A 130 -13.04 19.37 9.69
C PRO A 130 -13.65 20.74 9.99
N GLY A 131 -13.65 21.62 8.98
CA GLY A 131 -14.15 22.99 9.11
C GLY A 131 -13.19 23.97 9.81
N THR A 132 -11.96 23.57 10.09
CA THR A 132 -10.92 24.42 10.70
C THR A 132 -9.61 24.33 9.92
N THR A 133 -8.61 25.12 10.34
CA THR A 133 -7.22 25.05 9.89
C THR A 133 -6.31 24.47 10.97
N SER A 134 -6.88 23.91 12.04
CA SER A 134 -6.12 23.31 13.14
C SER A 134 -5.75 21.88 12.79
N ASN A 135 -4.46 21.63 12.72
CA ASN A 135 -3.88 20.35 12.34
C ASN A 135 -3.63 19.49 13.58
N PHE A 136 -4.08 18.23 13.55
CA PHE A 136 -3.97 17.28 14.64
C PHE A 136 -3.48 15.92 14.16
N LEU A 137 -2.86 15.17 15.07
CA LEU A 137 -2.60 13.76 14.92
C LEU A 137 -3.93 12.98 14.93
N TYR A 138 -4.21 12.16 13.90
CA TYR A 138 -5.41 11.33 13.83
C TYR A 138 -5.11 9.82 13.78
N ALA A 139 -3.85 9.45 13.56
CA ALA A 139 -3.47 8.06 13.45
C ALA A 139 -2.06 7.81 13.96
N VAL A 140 -1.82 6.59 14.46
CA VAL A 140 -0.52 6.17 15.01
C VAL A 140 0.02 5.00 14.19
N PRO A 141 1.09 5.17 13.40
CA PRO A 141 1.66 4.13 12.56
C PRO A 141 2.17 2.94 13.39
N TYR A 142 2.00 1.71 12.86
CA TYR A 142 2.52 0.52 13.49
C TYR A 142 3.03 -0.56 12.52
N ILE A 143 2.63 -0.52 11.25
CA ILE A 143 3.14 -1.39 10.17
C ILE A 143 3.49 -0.54 8.97
N SER A 144 4.69 -0.71 8.43
CA SER A 144 5.11 -0.18 7.13
C SER A 144 4.47 -1.00 6.00
N GLN A 145 4.15 -0.36 4.88
CA GLN A 145 3.63 -1.01 3.67
C GLN A 145 4.34 -0.49 2.43
N ALA A 146 4.79 -1.40 1.58
CA ALA A 146 5.30 -1.12 0.24
C ALA A 146 5.23 -2.41 -0.60
N LEU A 147 5.28 -2.27 -1.93
CA LEU A 147 5.44 -3.41 -2.82
C LEU A 147 6.92 -3.81 -2.91
N VAL A 148 7.15 -5.11 -3.00
CA VAL A 148 8.46 -5.72 -3.19
C VAL A 148 8.40 -6.72 -4.34
N LEU A 149 9.55 -7.18 -4.80
CA LEU A 149 9.64 -8.28 -5.74
C LEU A 149 9.84 -9.60 -4.98
N TYR A 150 8.96 -10.56 -5.21
CA TYR A 150 9.19 -11.97 -4.88
C TYR A 150 9.54 -12.73 -6.15
N TYR A 151 10.48 -13.65 -6.08
CA TYR A 151 10.90 -14.42 -7.25
C TYR A 151 11.26 -15.86 -6.92
N ASN A 152 11.18 -16.71 -7.93
CA ASN A 152 11.59 -18.10 -7.84
C ASN A 152 13.11 -18.22 -7.90
N ALA A 153 13.75 -18.47 -6.76
CA ALA A 153 15.21 -18.54 -6.64
C ALA A 153 15.87 -19.75 -7.33
N GLU A 154 15.09 -20.76 -7.77
CA GLU A 154 15.60 -21.84 -8.62
C GLU A 154 15.74 -21.43 -10.09
N LYS A 155 14.96 -20.44 -10.54
CA LYS A 155 14.87 -20.00 -11.92
C LYS A 155 15.52 -18.64 -12.18
N VAL A 156 15.61 -17.82 -11.15
CA VAL A 156 16.11 -16.44 -11.19
C VAL A 156 17.23 -16.29 -10.18
N THR A 157 18.40 -15.88 -10.61
CA THR A 157 19.51 -15.56 -9.69
C THR A 157 19.26 -14.22 -9.01
N ALA A 158 19.88 -14.01 -7.85
CA ALA A 158 19.80 -12.73 -7.14
C ALA A 158 20.32 -11.55 -7.99
N GLU A 159 21.27 -11.78 -8.91
CA GLU A 159 21.76 -10.75 -9.83
C GLU A 159 20.71 -10.39 -10.89
N GLN A 160 20.08 -11.40 -11.48
CA GLN A 160 18.99 -11.19 -12.45
C GLN A 160 17.78 -10.47 -11.84
N ALA A 161 17.47 -10.73 -10.56
CA ALA A 161 16.38 -10.08 -9.85
C ALA A 161 16.59 -8.58 -9.61
N LYS A 162 17.79 -8.04 -9.81
CA LYS A 162 18.08 -6.60 -9.63
C LYS A 162 17.55 -5.71 -10.76
N SER A 163 17.24 -6.28 -11.94
CA SER A 163 16.75 -5.52 -13.08
C SER A 163 15.64 -6.26 -13.83
N PHE A 164 14.74 -5.51 -14.46
CA PHE A 164 13.71 -6.09 -15.33
C PHE A 164 14.32 -6.77 -16.55
N GLU A 165 15.46 -6.29 -17.04
CA GLU A 165 16.23 -6.93 -18.11
C GLU A 165 16.74 -8.32 -17.69
N GLY A 166 17.29 -8.44 -16.47
CA GLY A 166 17.76 -9.71 -15.92
C GLY A 166 16.61 -10.69 -15.67
N LEU A 167 15.47 -10.23 -15.16
CA LEU A 167 14.25 -11.05 -15.02
C LEU A 167 13.74 -11.53 -16.38
N ARG A 168 13.74 -10.65 -17.38
CA ARG A 168 13.35 -11.01 -18.74
C ARG A 168 14.30 -12.05 -19.37
N GLU A 169 15.59 -11.92 -19.14
CA GLU A 169 16.57 -12.93 -19.57
C GLU A 169 16.27 -14.31 -18.97
N ALA A 170 16.03 -14.37 -17.66
CA ALA A 170 15.60 -15.60 -16.99
C ALA A 170 14.27 -16.13 -17.57
N ALA A 171 13.32 -15.25 -17.86
CA ALA A 171 12.02 -15.60 -18.41
C ALA A 171 12.13 -16.21 -19.83
N ILE A 172 12.99 -15.68 -20.68
CA ILE A 172 13.28 -16.24 -22.00
C ILE A 172 13.84 -17.66 -21.85
N ALA A 173 14.80 -17.87 -20.96
CA ALA A 173 15.41 -19.18 -20.73
C ALA A 173 14.41 -20.24 -20.20
N ASN A 174 13.33 -19.81 -19.57
CA ASN A 174 12.30 -20.67 -18.99
C ASN A 174 10.96 -20.68 -19.78
N ASN A 175 10.85 -19.94 -20.88
CA ASN A 175 9.62 -19.76 -21.66
C ASN A 175 8.44 -19.28 -20.77
N ALA A 176 8.70 -18.26 -19.95
CA ALA A 176 7.78 -17.73 -18.94
C ALA A 176 7.62 -16.22 -19.07
N LYS A 177 6.75 -15.62 -18.27
CA LYS A 177 6.71 -14.18 -17.98
C LYS A 177 7.78 -13.83 -16.94
N ALA A 178 8.42 -12.68 -17.09
CA ALA A 178 9.39 -12.19 -16.12
C ALA A 178 8.70 -11.87 -14.79
N VAL A 179 7.62 -11.09 -14.85
CA VAL A 179 6.91 -10.57 -13.67
C VAL A 179 5.40 -10.60 -13.91
N VAL A 180 4.65 -11.00 -12.89
CA VAL A 180 3.20 -10.80 -12.84
C VAL A 180 2.87 -9.82 -11.71
N SER A 181 1.89 -8.94 -11.92
CA SER A 181 1.33 -8.09 -10.87
C SER A 181 0.27 -8.86 -10.08
N THR A 182 0.10 -8.55 -8.79
CA THR A 182 -0.94 -9.19 -7.97
C THR A 182 -2.34 -8.65 -8.22
N GLY A 183 -2.46 -7.49 -8.86
CA GLY A 183 -3.73 -6.86 -9.20
C GLY A 183 -3.61 -5.86 -10.33
N THR A 184 -4.75 -5.28 -10.69
CA THR A 184 -4.87 -4.26 -11.74
C THR A 184 -5.35 -2.91 -11.19
N ASP A 185 -5.38 -2.74 -9.87
CA ASP A 185 -5.67 -1.46 -9.21
C ASP A 185 -4.43 -0.56 -9.19
N GLY A 186 -4.63 0.73 -8.94
CA GLY A 186 -3.57 1.73 -9.00
C GLY A 186 -2.43 1.52 -7.99
N PHE A 187 -2.63 0.71 -6.95
CA PHE A 187 -1.58 0.36 -6.00
C PHE A 187 -0.70 -0.79 -6.51
N ASN A 188 -1.32 -1.91 -6.88
CA ASN A 188 -0.60 -3.14 -7.23
C ASN A 188 0.24 -3.05 -8.52
N PHE A 189 -0.07 -2.14 -9.43
CA PHE A 189 0.76 -1.90 -10.61
C PHE A 189 1.45 -0.53 -10.63
N SER A 190 1.50 0.18 -9.50
CA SER A 190 2.13 1.50 -9.40
C SER A 190 3.58 1.53 -9.91
N TYR A 191 4.31 0.44 -9.83
CA TYR A 191 5.68 0.30 -10.34
C TYR A 191 5.83 0.53 -11.86
N THR A 192 4.74 0.51 -12.62
CA THR A 192 4.74 0.78 -14.06
C THR A 192 4.69 2.27 -14.41
N VAL A 193 4.48 3.11 -13.42
CA VAL A 193 4.37 4.57 -13.55
C VAL A 193 5.27 5.28 -12.57
N LEU A 194 5.31 4.80 -11.31
CA LEU A 194 6.18 5.34 -10.29
C LEU A 194 7.58 4.77 -10.47
N ALA A 195 8.51 5.64 -10.77
CA ALA A 195 9.92 5.30 -10.85
C ALA A 195 10.75 6.51 -10.40
N ARG A 196 12.01 6.28 -10.11
CA ARG A 196 12.98 7.32 -9.83
C ARG A 196 14.18 7.14 -10.73
N ASN A 197 14.75 8.23 -11.19
CA ASN A 197 16.06 8.18 -11.80
C ASN A 197 17.06 7.64 -10.78
N ALA A 198 17.77 6.56 -11.12
CA ALA A 198 18.63 5.84 -10.20
C ALA A 198 19.88 6.66 -9.78
N GLU A 199 20.28 7.66 -10.56
CA GLU A 199 21.44 8.51 -10.28
C GLU A 199 21.05 9.76 -9.49
N THR A 200 19.98 10.44 -9.90
CA THR A 200 19.54 11.73 -9.30
C THR A 200 18.52 11.58 -8.21
N ASN A 201 17.92 10.38 -8.08
CA ASN A 201 16.80 10.08 -7.19
C ASN A 201 15.54 10.95 -7.44
N THR A 202 15.41 11.51 -8.64
CA THR A 202 14.25 12.32 -9.05
C THR A 202 13.09 11.41 -9.41
N SER A 203 11.91 11.66 -8.86
CA SER A 203 10.70 10.90 -9.16
C SER A 203 10.17 11.20 -10.57
N SER A 204 9.67 10.17 -11.27
CA SER A 204 9.00 10.31 -12.56
C SER A 204 7.68 11.10 -12.43
N VAL A 205 6.87 10.77 -11.42
CA VAL A 205 5.69 11.55 -11.06
C VAL A 205 6.12 12.63 -10.08
N LYS A 206 5.92 13.88 -10.44
CA LYS A 206 6.26 15.00 -9.57
C LYS A 206 5.10 15.28 -8.61
N LEU A 207 5.44 15.37 -7.33
CA LEU A 207 4.53 15.81 -6.26
C LEU A 207 4.83 17.28 -5.98
N TYR A 208 3.78 18.09 -5.97
CA TYR A 208 3.85 19.47 -5.52
C TYR A 208 3.72 19.57 -4.01
N GLU A 209 4.09 20.76 -3.53
CA GLU A 209 3.99 21.13 -2.13
C GLU A 209 2.70 20.65 -1.48
N ASN A 210 2.86 19.82 -0.48
CA ASN A 210 1.77 19.37 0.35
C ASN A 210 0.80 18.40 -0.35
N PHE A 211 1.05 17.13 -0.16
CA PHE A 211 0.25 15.99 -0.63
C PHE A 211 -1.27 16.15 -0.41
N SER A 212 -1.68 16.95 0.59
CA SER A 212 -3.07 17.27 0.89
C SER A 212 -3.74 18.14 -0.18
N LYS A 213 -2.99 18.83 -1.03
CA LYS A 213 -3.50 19.86 -1.96
C LYS A 213 -3.71 19.42 -3.40
N LYS A 214 -3.74 18.13 -3.70
CA LYS A 214 -4.09 17.63 -5.04
C LYS A 214 -3.06 17.87 -6.15
N ASN A 215 -1.80 18.00 -5.85
CA ASN A 215 -0.84 18.45 -6.83
C ASN A 215 0.14 17.34 -7.23
N CYS A 216 -0.29 16.46 -8.13
CA CYS A 216 0.58 15.53 -8.83
C CYS A 216 0.68 15.90 -10.30
N PHE A 217 1.84 15.69 -10.88
CA PHE A 217 2.06 15.88 -12.30
C PHE A 217 2.44 14.54 -12.94
N PHE A 218 1.50 13.98 -13.70
CA PHE A 218 1.64 12.65 -14.30
C PHE A 218 2.14 12.69 -15.74
N GLN A 219 1.96 13.77 -16.49
CA GLN A 219 2.33 13.83 -17.90
C GLN A 219 3.73 14.41 -18.17
N GLY A 220 4.60 14.42 -17.16
CA GLY A 220 6.00 14.83 -17.32
C GLY A 220 6.79 13.88 -18.23
N GLU A 221 7.91 14.38 -18.75
CA GLU A 221 8.79 13.66 -19.67
C GLU A 221 9.21 12.29 -19.12
N ASP A 222 9.62 12.25 -17.84
CA ASP A 222 10.04 11.03 -17.18
C ASP A 222 8.89 10.01 -17.06
N THR A 223 7.68 10.48 -16.71
CA THR A 223 6.52 9.57 -16.58
C THR A 223 6.10 9.02 -17.94
N VAL A 224 6.16 9.83 -19.00
CA VAL A 224 5.88 9.39 -20.37
C VAL A 224 6.89 8.31 -20.79
N ALA A 225 8.18 8.53 -20.53
CA ALA A 225 9.22 7.56 -20.85
C ALA A 225 9.02 6.25 -20.08
N VAL A 226 8.67 6.32 -18.80
CA VAL A 226 8.35 5.13 -17.97
C VAL A 226 7.12 4.40 -18.49
N ALA A 227 6.07 5.13 -18.91
CA ALA A 227 4.87 4.51 -19.51
C ALA A 227 5.18 3.81 -20.84
N GLN A 228 6.04 4.38 -21.67
CA GLN A 228 6.51 3.75 -22.93
C GLN A 228 7.32 2.49 -22.65
N TRP A 229 8.20 2.52 -21.65
CA TRP A 229 8.89 1.32 -21.16
C TRP A 229 7.90 0.24 -20.70
N ALA A 230 6.91 0.61 -19.90
CA ALA A 230 5.90 -0.33 -19.42
C ALA A 230 5.11 -0.96 -20.58
N GLN A 231 4.70 -0.18 -21.58
CA GLN A 231 4.08 -0.71 -22.80
C GLN A 231 4.95 -1.79 -23.46
N ARG A 232 6.23 -1.49 -23.66
CA ARG A 232 7.17 -2.44 -24.26
C ARG A 232 7.31 -3.72 -23.43
N MET A 233 7.40 -3.59 -22.08
CA MET A 233 7.53 -4.74 -21.20
C MET A 233 6.26 -5.60 -21.13
N PHE A 234 5.08 -5.00 -21.23
CA PHE A 234 3.82 -5.75 -21.26
C PHE A 234 3.49 -6.33 -22.63
N ALA A 235 3.98 -5.73 -23.71
CA ALA A 235 3.89 -6.30 -25.06
C ALA A 235 4.85 -7.47 -25.29
N ASP A 236 5.94 -7.56 -24.54
CA ASP A 236 6.93 -8.64 -24.66
C ASP A 236 6.35 -9.98 -24.15
N PRO A 237 6.42 -11.06 -24.94
CA PRO A 237 5.95 -12.38 -24.51
C PRO A 237 6.64 -12.89 -23.23
N ASN A 238 7.87 -12.46 -22.96
CA ASN A 238 8.64 -12.81 -21.77
C ASN A 238 8.77 -11.63 -20.78
N GLY A 239 8.02 -10.58 -20.96
CA GLY A 239 8.04 -9.39 -20.11
C GLY A 239 7.09 -9.48 -18.92
N CYS A 240 6.40 -8.36 -18.64
CA CYS A 240 5.44 -8.26 -17.56
C CYS A 240 4.03 -8.75 -17.97
N ALA A 241 3.22 -9.09 -16.98
CA ALA A 241 1.81 -9.47 -17.20
C ALA A 241 0.91 -8.96 -16.05
N PHE A 242 -0.36 -8.73 -16.37
CA PHE A 242 -1.43 -8.71 -15.39
C PHE A 242 -2.04 -10.11 -15.24
N PRO A 243 -2.59 -10.46 -14.09
CA PRO A 243 -3.38 -11.66 -13.95
C PRO A 243 -4.63 -11.53 -14.85
N GLY A 244 -4.85 -12.52 -15.70
CA GLY A 244 -6.02 -12.62 -16.56
C GLY A 244 -7.09 -13.53 -15.94
N SER A 245 -7.52 -14.53 -16.71
CA SER A 245 -8.36 -15.62 -16.20
C SER A 245 -7.60 -16.57 -15.27
N THR A 246 -6.27 -16.63 -15.37
CA THR A 246 -5.39 -17.39 -14.48
C THR A 246 -4.96 -16.47 -13.32
N PRO A 247 -5.24 -16.82 -12.06
CA PRO A 247 -4.75 -16.10 -10.90
C PRO A 247 -3.21 -16.05 -10.88
N TRP A 248 -2.66 -14.98 -10.36
CA TRP A 248 -1.20 -14.78 -10.28
C TRP A 248 -0.51 -15.90 -9.47
N GLU A 249 -1.16 -16.43 -8.42
CA GLU A 249 -0.65 -17.54 -7.62
C GLU A 249 -0.48 -18.80 -8.46
N THR A 250 -1.44 -19.06 -9.34
CA THR A 250 -1.40 -20.20 -10.29
C THR A 250 -0.30 -20.01 -11.32
N MET A 251 -0.11 -18.77 -11.83
CA MET A 251 0.97 -18.48 -12.78
C MET A 251 2.35 -18.73 -12.15
N LEU A 252 2.53 -18.36 -10.88
CA LEU A 252 3.77 -18.65 -10.15
C LEU A 252 3.97 -20.15 -9.91
N ALA A 253 2.93 -20.83 -9.41
CA ALA A 253 3.00 -22.27 -9.11
C ALA A 253 3.29 -23.13 -10.34
N ASN A 254 2.79 -22.73 -11.51
CA ASN A 254 3.01 -23.40 -12.80
C ASN A 254 4.30 -22.92 -13.51
N HIS A 255 5.04 -21.99 -12.94
CA HIS A 255 6.21 -21.34 -13.56
C HIS A 255 5.87 -20.59 -14.88
N GLU A 256 4.61 -20.17 -15.05
CA GLU A 256 4.18 -19.30 -16.15
C GLU A 256 4.68 -17.87 -15.95
N ALA A 257 4.93 -17.48 -14.68
CA ALA A 257 5.66 -16.28 -14.29
C ALA A 257 6.76 -16.64 -13.30
N LEU A 258 7.91 -15.97 -13.37
CA LEU A 258 9.07 -16.27 -12.52
C LEU A 258 9.15 -15.38 -11.27
N ALA A 259 8.49 -14.24 -11.31
CA ALA A 259 8.44 -13.30 -10.22
C ALA A 259 7.07 -12.62 -10.12
N VAL A 260 6.77 -12.07 -8.94
CA VAL A 260 5.55 -11.30 -8.68
C VAL A 260 5.88 -10.03 -7.90
N VAL A 261 5.21 -8.94 -8.27
CA VAL A 261 5.21 -7.71 -7.47
C VAL A 261 4.01 -7.76 -6.52
N GLY A 262 4.29 -7.69 -5.22
CA GLY A 262 3.28 -7.76 -4.19
C GLY A 262 3.76 -7.19 -2.85
N GLY A 263 2.86 -6.99 -1.90
CA GLY A 263 3.19 -6.54 -0.55
C GLY A 263 3.43 -7.68 0.44
N ALA A 264 3.81 -7.34 1.67
CA ALA A 264 4.03 -8.32 2.74
C ALA A 264 2.77 -9.15 3.05
N TRP A 265 1.57 -8.57 2.86
CA TRP A 265 0.30 -9.27 3.06
C TRP A 265 0.04 -10.42 2.07
N GLN A 266 0.84 -10.54 1.03
CA GLN A 266 0.78 -11.63 0.04
C GLN A 266 1.87 -12.68 0.26
N PHE A 267 2.75 -12.48 1.23
CA PHE A 267 3.90 -13.35 1.48
C PHE A 267 3.53 -14.83 1.63
N ASP A 268 2.50 -15.15 2.41
CA ASP A 268 2.06 -16.53 2.60
C ASP A 268 1.50 -17.17 1.33
N ALA A 269 0.81 -16.40 0.49
CA ALA A 269 0.31 -16.87 -0.79
C ALA A 269 1.47 -17.15 -1.76
N VAL A 270 2.48 -16.26 -1.82
CA VAL A 270 3.69 -16.46 -2.63
C VAL A 270 4.48 -17.69 -2.13
N LYS A 271 4.64 -17.82 -0.81
CA LYS A 271 5.30 -18.97 -0.17
C LYS A 271 4.60 -20.28 -0.49
N SER A 272 3.27 -20.27 -0.53
CA SER A 272 2.47 -21.43 -0.92
C SER A 272 2.61 -21.77 -2.40
N ALA A 273 2.72 -20.77 -3.28
CA ALA A 273 2.85 -20.97 -4.72
C ALA A 273 4.25 -21.48 -5.12
N LEU A 274 5.32 -20.92 -4.56
CA LEU A 274 6.70 -21.23 -4.93
C LEU A 274 7.35 -22.34 -4.08
N GLY A 275 6.82 -22.58 -2.88
CA GLY A 275 7.46 -23.41 -1.86
C GLY A 275 8.53 -22.66 -1.08
N VAL A 276 8.67 -23.00 0.20
CA VAL A 276 9.51 -22.27 1.17
C VAL A 276 10.99 -22.20 0.78
N SER A 277 11.51 -23.23 0.11
CA SER A 277 12.92 -23.30 -0.30
C SER A 277 13.24 -22.47 -1.54
N ASN A 278 12.23 -22.11 -2.33
CA ASN A 278 12.38 -21.56 -3.67
C ASN A 278 12.01 -20.09 -3.76
N ILE A 279 11.50 -19.51 -2.70
CA ILE A 279 11.14 -18.09 -2.64
C ILE A 279 12.34 -17.25 -2.18
N ALA A 280 12.55 -16.13 -2.84
CA ALA A 280 13.38 -15.02 -2.38
C ALA A 280 12.65 -13.70 -2.59
N ALA A 281 13.03 -12.67 -1.83
CA ALA A 281 12.45 -11.35 -1.91
C ALA A 281 13.54 -10.27 -2.05
N THR A 282 13.22 -9.20 -2.78
CA THR A 282 14.12 -8.05 -2.94
C THR A 282 13.32 -6.79 -3.25
N VAL A 283 13.99 -5.64 -3.26
CA VAL A 283 13.42 -4.38 -3.74
C VAL A 283 12.91 -4.53 -5.18
N LEU A 284 11.99 -3.68 -5.60
CA LEU A 284 11.58 -3.62 -7.00
C LEU A 284 12.80 -3.39 -7.90
N PRO A 285 12.87 -4.03 -9.07
CA PRO A 285 14.04 -3.97 -9.92
C PRO A 285 14.28 -2.60 -10.54
N THR A 286 15.50 -2.34 -10.95
CA THR A 286 15.82 -1.25 -11.86
C THR A 286 15.46 -1.63 -13.31
N PHE A 287 15.41 -0.62 -14.19
CA PHE A 287 15.30 -0.80 -15.63
C PHE A 287 16.01 0.33 -16.36
N THR A 288 16.37 0.07 -17.62
CA THR A 288 17.03 1.05 -18.48
C THR A 288 16.11 1.47 -19.60
N LEU A 289 15.89 2.77 -19.75
CA LEU A 289 15.11 3.34 -20.84
C LEU A 289 15.91 3.26 -22.15
N ASN A 290 15.40 2.55 -23.14
CA ASN A 290 16.03 2.47 -24.45
C ASN A 290 15.53 3.61 -25.38
N ALA A 291 16.00 3.66 -26.61
CA ALA A 291 15.63 4.71 -27.57
C ALA A 291 14.13 4.75 -27.90
N GLU A 292 13.45 3.60 -27.83
CA GLU A 292 11.99 3.53 -28.06
C GLU A 292 11.21 4.07 -26.87
N ASP A 293 11.71 3.83 -25.65
CA ASP A 293 11.07 4.27 -24.41
C ASP A 293 11.13 5.79 -24.22
N VAL A 294 12.11 6.45 -24.84
CA VAL A 294 12.31 7.91 -24.72
C VAL A 294 11.91 8.69 -25.99
N ARG A 295 11.26 8.02 -26.95
CA ARG A 295 10.84 8.71 -28.19
C ARG A 295 9.96 9.91 -27.89
N ASN A 296 10.27 11.05 -28.55
CA ASN A 296 9.57 12.32 -28.37
C ASN A 296 9.49 12.80 -26.91
N THR A 297 10.51 12.49 -26.12
CA THR A 297 10.74 13.04 -24.78
C THR A 297 12.11 13.70 -24.73
N THR A 298 12.37 14.46 -23.67
CA THR A 298 13.71 15.03 -23.40
C THR A 298 14.59 14.10 -22.58
N VAL A 299 14.10 12.92 -22.19
CA VAL A 299 14.82 11.94 -21.38
C VAL A 299 15.90 11.24 -22.24
N PRO A 300 17.16 11.18 -21.83
CA PRO A 300 18.20 10.49 -22.59
C PRO A 300 17.97 8.96 -22.63
N ALA A 301 18.17 8.34 -23.78
CA ALA A 301 18.29 6.90 -23.88
C ALA A 301 19.47 6.42 -23.03
N GLY A 302 19.33 5.28 -22.35
CA GLY A 302 20.29 4.77 -21.40
C GLY A 302 20.05 5.23 -19.95
N THR A 303 19.09 6.13 -19.70
CA THR A 303 18.71 6.52 -18.35
C THR A 303 18.28 5.31 -17.54
N LYS A 304 18.92 5.08 -16.40
CA LYS A 304 18.57 4.00 -15.48
C LYS A 304 17.54 4.47 -14.47
N MET A 305 16.45 3.74 -14.37
CA MET A 305 15.36 4.01 -13.45
C MET A 305 15.30 2.95 -12.36
N GLN A 306 14.94 3.34 -11.15
CA GLN A 306 14.53 2.46 -10.06
C GLN A 306 13.00 2.42 -10.04
N ALA A 307 12.41 1.24 -10.18
CA ALA A 307 10.97 1.09 -10.04
C ALA A 307 10.51 1.51 -8.64
N GLY A 308 9.47 2.29 -8.59
CA GLY A 308 8.88 2.81 -7.35
C GLY A 308 7.55 2.14 -7.03
N THR A 309 7.00 2.49 -5.89
CA THR A 309 5.69 2.03 -5.41
C THR A 309 5.06 3.13 -4.58
N PHE A 310 3.76 3.02 -4.33
CA PHE A 310 3.23 3.69 -3.16
C PHE A 310 3.77 3.02 -1.91
N ALA A 311 4.20 3.84 -0.95
CA ALA A 311 4.70 3.39 0.34
C ALA A 311 3.98 4.15 1.45
N ASP A 312 3.47 3.43 2.43
CA ASP A 312 2.63 3.98 3.47
C ASP A 312 2.62 3.11 4.74
N CYS A 313 1.64 3.31 5.60
CA CYS A 313 1.53 2.56 6.84
C CYS A 313 0.10 2.08 7.10
N LYS A 314 -0.02 1.01 7.90
CA LYS A 314 -1.22 0.78 8.70
C LYS A 314 -1.07 1.51 10.02
N ALA A 315 -2.18 2.05 10.51
CA ALA A 315 -2.18 2.87 11.71
C ALA A 315 -3.37 2.54 12.61
N PHE A 316 -3.19 2.76 13.91
CA PHE A 316 -4.27 2.79 14.87
C PHE A 316 -4.98 4.15 14.78
N VAL A 317 -6.30 4.15 14.78
CA VAL A 317 -7.15 5.34 14.87
C VAL A 317 -8.16 5.21 16.01
N LEU A 318 -8.58 6.33 16.58
CA LEU A 318 -9.46 6.40 17.73
C LEU A 318 -10.89 6.70 17.29
N ASN A 319 -11.87 5.89 17.70
CA ASN A 319 -13.28 6.13 17.44
C ASN A 319 -13.74 7.44 18.10
N LYS A 320 -14.50 8.26 17.39
CA LYS A 320 -15.01 9.55 17.86
C LYS A 320 -15.88 9.47 19.12
N GLY A 321 -16.50 8.32 19.38
CA GLY A 321 -17.35 8.08 20.55
C GLY A 321 -16.59 7.81 21.85
N VAL A 322 -15.26 7.78 21.79
CA VAL A 322 -14.41 7.52 22.97
C VAL A 322 -14.11 8.82 23.71
N GLU A 323 -14.53 8.90 24.96
CA GLU A 323 -14.42 10.12 25.78
C GLU A 323 -13.96 9.82 27.22
N GLY A 324 -13.51 10.86 27.92
CA GLY A 324 -13.17 10.83 29.35
C GLY A 324 -12.04 9.84 29.67
N GLU A 325 -12.13 9.12 30.78
CA GLU A 325 -11.12 8.15 31.24
C GLU A 325 -10.87 7.02 30.20
N LYS A 326 -11.88 6.68 29.41
CA LYS A 326 -11.74 5.70 28.32
C LYS A 326 -10.85 6.24 27.20
N TYR A 327 -10.93 7.54 26.90
CA TYR A 327 -10.05 8.21 25.95
C TYR A 327 -8.59 8.14 26.42
N ASP A 328 -8.32 8.49 27.69
CA ASP A 328 -6.97 8.43 28.25
C ASP A 328 -6.39 7.02 28.18
N LEU A 329 -7.19 6.00 28.55
CA LEU A 329 -6.79 4.61 28.42
C LEU A 329 -6.45 4.24 26.97
N CYS A 330 -7.32 4.59 26.01
CA CYS A 330 -7.10 4.27 24.60
C CYS A 330 -5.84 4.93 24.06
N VAL A 331 -5.58 6.20 24.41
CA VAL A 331 -4.37 6.93 23.98
C VAL A 331 -3.10 6.33 24.57
N GLU A 332 -3.08 6.01 25.88
CA GLU A 332 -1.93 5.34 26.51
C GLU A 332 -1.70 3.93 25.96
N LEU A 333 -2.79 3.22 25.66
CA LEU A 333 -2.69 1.91 25.03
C LEU A 333 -2.15 1.99 23.61
N MET A 334 -2.62 2.96 22.80
CA MET A 334 -2.07 3.21 21.46
C MET A 334 -0.59 3.56 21.52
N GLN A 335 -0.16 4.35 22.51
CA GLN A 335 1.24 4.68 22.74
C GLN A 335 2.07 3.41 23.00
N TYR A 336 1.58 2.51 23.85
CA TYR A 336 2.26 1.23 24.10
C TYR A 336 2.27 0.31 22.88
N LEU A 337 1.11 0.14 22.21
CA LEU A 337 0.99 -0.73 21.04
C LEU A 337 1.86 -0.28 19.85
N SER A 338 2.16 1.00 19.74
CA SER A 338 3.05 1.56 18.72
C SER A 338 4.51 1.71 19.16
N SER A 339 4.84 1.28 20.38
CA SER A 339 6.23 1.32 20.85
C SER A 339 7.14 0.39 20.04
N ALA A 340 8.45 0.67 20.04
CA ALA A 340 9.44 -0.16 19.38
C ALA A 340 9.37 -1.62 19.87
N GLU A 341 9.25 -1.84 21.21
CA GLU A 341 9.13 -3.16 21.81
C GLU A 341 7.99 -3.98 21.18
N VAL A 342 6.79 -3.39 21.06
CA VAL A 342 5.62 -4.11 20.56
C VAL A 342 5.70 -4.32 19.05
N GLN A 343 6.17 -3.32 18.29
CA GLN A 343 6.32 -3.46 16.83
C GLN A 343 7.38 -4.52 16.48
N GLU A 344 8.48 -4.58 17.23
CA GLU A 344 9.53 -5.58 17.06
C GLU A 344 9.03 -6.99 17.38
N GLN A 345 8.29 -7.18 18.47
CA GLN A 345 7.65 -8.44 18.78
C GLN A 345 6.63 -8.84 17.71
N SER A 346 5.81 -7.89 17.25
CA SER A 346 4.83 -8.09 16.18
C SER A 346 5.47 -8.53 14.87
N PHE A 347 6.67 -8.03 14.54
CA PHE A 347 7.42 -8.52 13.38
C PHE A 347 7.86 -9.97 13.57
N ILE A 348 8.42 -10.31 14.71
CA ILE A 348 8.90 -11.67 14.97
C ILE A 348 7.75 -12.70 14.96
N GLU A 349 6.60 -12.36 15.52
CA GLU A 349 5.49 -13.29 15.69
C GLU A 349 4.47 -13.28 14.53
N CYS A 350 4.30 -12.13 13.87
CA CYS A 350 3.26 -11.90 12.86
C CYS A 350 3.78 -11.40 11.51
N LEU A 351 5.10 -11.18 11.36
CA LEU A 351 5.74 -10.59 10.18
C LEU A 351 5.22 -9.19 9.81
N ASN A 352 4.70 -8.45 10.78
CA ASN A 352 4.33 -7.05 10.62
C ASN A 352 5.60 -6.19 10.55
N VAL A 353 5.95 -5.71 9.37
CA VAL A 353 7.16 -4.89 9.19
C VAL A 353 7.00 -3.57 9.96
N PRO A 354 7.91 -3.24 10.92
CA PRO A 354 7.73 -2.08 11.78
C PRO A 354 7.69 -0.76 11.01
N ALA A 355 6.86 0.17 11.46
CA ALA A 355 6.78 1.53 10.93
C ALA A 355 7.74 2.50 11.65
N LEU A 356 8.94 2.03 12.01
CA LEU A 356 9.90 2.75 12.82
C LEU A 356 11.13 3.19 12.02
N LYS A 357 11.73 4.30 12.40
CA LYS A 357 13.10 4.64 12.01
C LYS A 357 14.06 3.56 12.52
N GLY A 358 15.02 3.14 11.70
CA GLY A 358 15.98 2.10 12.07
C GLY A 358 15.41 0.67 12.12
N ALA A 359 14.21 0.46 11.59
CA ALA A 359 13.62 -0.86 11.50
C ALA A 359 14.47 -1.88 10.72
N ASP A 360 15.30 -1.41 9.78
CA ASP A 360 16.24 -2.23 9.00
C ASP A 360 17.30 -2.91 9.88
N GLU A 361 17.85 -2.19 10.85
CA GLU A 361 18.82 -2.73 11.83
C GLU A 361 18.18 -3.83 12.68
N PHE A 362 16.96 -3.58 13.19
CA PHE A 362 16.21 -4.54 13.98
C PHE A 362 15.87 -5.80 13.18
N VAL A 363 15.31 -5.65 11.98
CA VAL A 363 14.92 -6.78 11.12
C VAL A 363 16.15 -7.64 10.78
N LYS A 364 17.29 -7.02 10.52
CA LYS A 364 18.58 -7.70 10.32
C LYS A 364 19.02 -8.47 11.58
N GLN A 365 18.93 -7.84 12.75
CA GLN A 365 19.31 -8.50 14.01
C GLN A 365 18.39 -9.68 14.33
N ALA A 366 17.09 -9.54 14.09
CA ALA A 366 16.13 -10.64 14.29
C ALA A 366 16.48 -11.88 13.42
N TYR A 367 16.94 -11.66 12.19
CA TYR A 367 17.43 -12.72 11.32
C TYR A 367 18.74 -13.34 11.85
N LEU A 368 19.72 -12.52 12.25
CA LEU A 368 21.02 -13.01 12.79
C LEU A 368 20.84 -13.81 14.07
N ASP A 369 19.85 -13.45 14.90
CA ASP A 369 19.49 -14.17 16.13
C ASP A 369 18.67 -15.44 15.83
N GLY A 370 18.32 -15.74 14.59
CA GLY A 370 17.50 -16.88 14.19
C GLY A 370 16.03 -16.79 14.60
N LYS A 371 15.54 -15.59 14.92
CA LYS A 371 14.12 -15.35 15.30
C LYS A 371 13.18 -15.35 14.10
N VAL A 372 13.69 -14.98 12.92
CA VAL A 372 12.98 -15.05 11.65
C VAL A 372 13.83 -15.76 10.61
N GLY A 373 13.19 -16.32 9.59
CA GLY A 373 13.88 -16.98 8.49
C GLY A 373 14.49 -15.98 7.50
N ARG A 374 15.31 -16.51 6.58
CA ARG A 374 15.97 -15.70 5.54
C ARG A 374 14.98 -14.95 4.67
N THR A 375 13.92 -15.61 4.22
CA THR A 375 12.96 -15.02 3.28
C THR A 375 12.10 -13.96 3.96
N GLU A 376 11.72 -14.16 5.20
CA GLU A 376 11.03 -13.20 6.04
C GLU A 376 11.87 -11.92 6.24
N TYR A 377 13.18 -12.10 6.48
CA TYR A 377 14.14 -11.00 6.55
C TYR A 377 14.25 -10.27 5.20
N GLU A 378 14.45 -11.00 4.09
CA GLU A 378 14.58 -10.42 2.75
C GLU A 378 13.34 -9.59 2.38
N MET A 379 12.14 -10.10 2.65
CA MET A 379 10.88 -9.39 2.42
C MET A 379 10.81 -8.10 3.24
N ALA A 380 11.08 -8.17 4.54
CA ALA A 380 10.99 -7.00 5.41
C ALA A 380 12.05 -5.95 5.07
N ALA A 381 13.29 -6.35 4.84
CA ALA A 381 14.38 -5.45 4.42
C ALA A 381 14.07 -4.77 3.07
N ALA A 382 13.51 -5.52 2.12
CA ALA A 382 13.07 -4.97 0.85
C ALA A 382 11.94 -3.95 1.03
N GLN A 383 10.94 -4.23 1.87
CA GLN A 383 9.82 -3.33 2.12
C GLN A 383 10.28 -2.02 2.78
N ILE A 384 11.15 -2.09 3.79
CA ILE A 384 11.73 -0.91 4.44
C ILE A 384 12.49 -0.07 3.40
N LYS A 385 13.31 -0.73 2.57
CA LYS A 385 14.06 -0.02 1.53
C LYS A 385 13.16 0.58 0.45
N MET A 386 12.07 -0.10 0.08
CA MET A 386 11.10 0.43 -0.88
C MET A 386 10.35 1.65 -0.36
N ALA A 387 10.21 1.83 0.96
CA ALA A 387 9.68 3.06 1.55
C ALA A 387 10.53 4.30 1.21
N GLU A 388 11.83 4.14 0.98
CA GLU A 388 12.72 5.22 0.55
C GLU A 388 12.54 5.58 -0.95
N TYR A 389 12.14 4.61 -1.78
CA TYR A 389 11.89 4.80 -3.21
C TYR A 389 10.43 5.06 -3.54
N GLY A 390 9.57 4.87 -2.57
CA GLY A 390 8.14 5.05 -2.68
C GLY A 390 7.69 6.49 -2.49
N MET A 391 6.43 6.71 -2.76
CA MET A 391 5.72 7.92 -2.39
C MET A 391 4.46 7.54 -1.59
N PRO A 392 4.08 8.34 -0.60
CA PRO A 392 2.84 8.07 0.14
C PRO A 392 1.63 8.23 -0.79
N GLN A 393 0.57 7.48 -0.53
CA GLN A 393 -0.71 7.71 -1.17
C GLN A 393 -1.30 9.05 -0.70
N PRO A 394 -2.13 9.72 -1.53
CA PRO A 394 -2.70 11.00 -1.13
C PRO A 394 -3.65 10.85 0.06
N ILE A 395 -3.59 11.83 0.96
CA ILE A 395 -4.46 11.87 2.15
C ILE A 395 -5.87 12.37 1.86
N ASN A 396 -6.11 12.94 0.69
CA ASN A 396 -7.43 13.44 0.31
C ASN A 396 -8.35 12.29 -0.11
N SER A 397 -9.38 12.02 0.69
CA SER A 397 -10.32 10.93 0.45
C SER A 397 -11.05 11.00 -0.90
N ALA A 398 -11.33 12.18 -1.39
CA ALA A 398 -11.97 12.35 -2.70
C ALA A 398 -11.03 11.95 -3.84
N VAL A 399 -9.75 12.26 -3.70
CA VAL A 399 -8.71 11.86 -4.65
C VAL A 399 -8.54 10.35 -4.64
N LEU A 400 -8.40 9.72 -3.47
CA LEU A 400 -8.25 8.27 -3.35
C LEU A 400 -9.42 7.50 -3.94
N ASN A 401 -10.65 7.86 -3.58
CA ASN A 401 -11.83 7.19 -4.11
C ASN A 401 -11.92 7.31 -5.64
N ASN A 402 -11.53 8.45 -6.18
CA ASN A 402 -11.62 8.71 -7.60
C ASN A 402 -10.44 8.14 -8.38
N TYR A 403 -9.26 8.09 -7.76
CA TYR A 403 -8.06 7.60 -8.39
C TYR A 403 -7.97 6.07 -8.36
N TYR A 404 -8.14 5.45 -7.17
CA TYR A 404 -7.89 4.01 -7.02
C TYR A 404 -9.10 3.13 -7.27
N TYR A 405 -10.26 3.52 -6.74
CA TYR A 405 -11.30 2.53 -6.50
C TYR A 405 -12.54 2.67 -7.38
N GLN A 406 -12.82 3.81 -7.99
CA GLN A 406 -14.14 4.02 -8.58
C GLN A 406 -14.25 4.76 -9.91
N LYS A 407 -13.21 5.37 -10.46
CA LYS A 407 -13.39 6.37 -11.53
C LYS A 407 -12.48 6.25 -12.76
N GLY A 408 -11.95 5.07 -13.00
CA GLY A 408 -11.32 4.78 -14.28
C GLY A 408 -9.83 5.09 -14.40
N ALA A 409 -9.12 5.60 -13.36
CA ALA A 409 -7.67 5.76 -13.44
C ALA A 409 -6.94 4.41 -13.61
N PRO A 410 -7.29 3.32 -12.89
CA PRO A 410 -6.74 2.01 -13.16
C PRO A 410 -7.02 1.52 -14.58
N ASP A 411 -8.21 1.77 -15.12
CA ASP A 411 -8.57 1.39 -16.47
C ASP A 411 -7.76 2.18 -17.51
N VAL A 412 -7.55 3.48 -17.29
CA VAL A 412 -6.70 4.32 -18.16
C VAL A 412 -5.24 3.85 -18.11
N TYR A 413 -4.70 3.56 -16.92
CA TYR A 413 -3.35 3.01 -16.79
C TYR A 413 -3.20 1.70 -17.52
N LYS A 414 -4.13 0.76 -17.29
CA LYS A 414 -4.11 -0.53 -17.96
C LYS A 414 -4.21 -0.34 -19.48
N ALA A 415 -5.06 0.56 -19.95
CA ALA A 415 -5.20 0.85 -21.37
C ALA A 415 -3.91 1.43 -21.99
N ILE A 416 -3.21 2.33 -21.28
CA ILE A 416 -1.91 2.85 -21.70
C ILE A 416 -0.89 1.72 -21.83
N ILE A 417 -0.79 0.86 -20.81
CA ILE A 417 0.26 -0.16 -20.70
C ILE A 417 0.02 -1.33 -21.65
N VAL A 418 -1.21 -1.85 -21.69
CA VAL A 418 -1.56 -3.00 -22.56
C VAL A 418 -1.68 -2.55 -24.02
N ASN A 419 -2.18 -1.35 -24.23
CA ASN A 419 -2.36 -0.71 -25.55
C ASN A 419 -2.98 -1.66 -26.58
N GLU A 420 -4.06 -2.34 -26.18
CA GLU A 420 -4.73 -3.35 -27.01
C GLU A 420 -5.41 -2.68 -28.22
N ALA A 421 -5.25 -3.29 -29.39
CA ALA A 421 -5.92 -2.79 -30.58
C ALA A 421 -7.43 -3.04 -30.52
N ASP A 422 -8.21 -2.10 -30.99
CA ASP A 422 -9.66 -2.25 -31.18
C ASP A 422 -10.01 -3.17 -32.37
N ALA A 423 -11.30 -3.31 -32.68
CA ALA A 423 -11.79 -4.16 -33.78
C ALA A 423 -11.27 -3.73 -35.15
N ASP A 424 -10.90 -2.47 -35.32
CA ASP A 424 -10.34 -1.89 -36.56
C ASP A 424 -8.80 -1.94 -36.58
N GLY A 425 -8.18 -2.52 -35.56
CA GLY A 425 -6.73 -2.64 -35.41
C GLY A 425 -6.05 -1.36 -34.92
N VAL A 426 -6.81 -0.37 -34.47
CA VAL A 426 -6.31 0.90 -33.95
C VAL A 426 -5.96 0.77 -32.46
N ARG A 427 -4.76 1.22 -32.09
CA ARG A 427 -4.31 1.25 -30.70
C ARG A 427 -4.49 2.64 -30.12
N PRO A 428 -5.07 2.79 -28.93
CA PRO A 428 -5.38 4.09 -28.36
C PRO A 428 -4.17 4.90 -27.90
N TYR A 429 -3.02 4.27 -27.68
CA TYR A 429 -1.82 4.88 -27.10
C TYR A 429 -0.52 4.55 -27.84
N ASP A 430 -0.54 4.60 -29.18
CA ASP A 430 0.64 4.30 -30.03
C ASP A 430 1.66 5.43 -30.09
N THR A 431 1.22 6.67 -29.89
CA THR A 431 2.07 7.85 -29.96
C THR A 431 2.35 8.41 -28.56
N THR A 432 3.46 9.11 -28.43
CA THR A 432 3.82 9.83 -27.20
C THR A 432 2.73 10.81 -26.77
N GLU A 433 2.09 11.50 -27.72
CA GLU A 433 1.01 12.46 -27.44
C GLU A 433 -0.25 11.76 -26.91
N GLN A 434 -0.58 10.58 -27.42
CA GLN A 434 -1.70 9.78 -26.92
C GLN A 434 -1.42 9.26 -25.50
N ILE A 435 -0.19 8.83 -25.22
CA ILE A 435 0.24 8.43 -23.87
C ILE A 435 0.13 9.62 -22.93
N ARG A 436 0.62 10.80 -23.33
CA ARG A 436 0.54 12.03 -22.56
C ARG A 436 -0.91 12.43 -22.29
N ALA A 437 -1.79 12.28 -23.28
CA ALA A 437 -3.23 12.50 -23.11
C ALA A 437 -3.85 11.53 -22.08
N GLY A 438 -3.47 10.25 -22.10
CA GLY A 438 -3.90 9.28 -21.09
C GLY A 438 -3.40 9.63 -19.69
N LEU A 439 -2.13 10.01 -19.56
CA LEU A 439 -1.56 10.46 -18.29
C LEU A 439 -2.24 11.75 -17.77
N TYR A 440 -2.62 12.67 -18.66
CA TYR A 440 -3.43 13.82 -18.31
C TYR A 440 -4.82 13.41 -17.79
N GLN A 441 -5.46 12.39 -18.38
CA GLN A 441 -6.73 11.88 -17.86
C GLN A 441 -6.58 11.38 -16.42
N ILE A 442 -5.47 10.69 -16.09
CA ILE A 442 -5.17 10.24 -14.74
C ILE A 442 -4.99 11.44 -13.81
N GLN A 443 -4.25 12.46 -14.22
CA GLN A 443 -4.11 13.70 -13.45
C GLN A 443 -5.44 14.40 -13.24
N HIS A 444 -6.28 14.48 -14.26
CA HIS A 444 -7.61 15.10 -14.15
C HIS A 444 -8.52 14.33 -13.18
N ILE A 445 -8.46 12.98 -13.19
CA ILE A 445 -9.15 12.17 -12.18
C ILE A 445 -8.62 12.49 -10.78
N TRP A 446 -7.30 12.61 -10.64
CA TRP A 446 -6.67 12.99 -9.37
C TRP A 446 -7.16 14.34 -8.86
N GLU A 447 -7.22 15.35 -9.73
CA GLU A 447 -7.60 16.71 -9.36
C GLU A 447 -9.12 16.92 -9.21
N LYS A 448 -9.91 16.35 -10.11
CA LYS A 448 -11.35 16.62 -10.25
C LYS A 448 -12.27 15.46 -9.87
N GLY A 449 -11.71 14.26 -9.69
CA GLY A 449 -12.46 13.06 -9.36
C GLY A 449 -13.29 12.48 -10.49
N LYS A 450 -13.01 12.84 -11.74
CA LYS A 450 -13.72 12.33 -12.94
C LYS A 450 -12.79 12.36 -14.15
N LEU A 451 -13.12 11.58 -15.16
CA LEU A 451 -12.48 11.73 -16.48
C LEU A 451 -12.78 13.11 -17.07
N PRO A 452 -11.84 13.72 -17.82
CA PRO A 452 -12.09 14.95 -18.55
C PRO A 452 -13.12 14.73 -19.66
N THR A 453 -13.96 15.73 -19.91
CA THR A 453 -14.77 15.81 -21.13
C THR A 453 -13.86 16.22 -22.32
N ALA A 454 -14.38 16.09 -23.56
CA ALA A 454 -13.63 16.52 -24.73
C ALA A 454 -13.23 18.01 -24.68
N GLU A 455 -14.05 18.85 -24.06
CA GLU A 455 -13.80 20.29 -23.88
C GLU A 455 -12.75 20.58 -22.79
N GLU A 456 -12.63 19.68 -21.81
CA GLU A 456 -11.65 19.77 -20.71
C GLU A 456 -10.27 19.22 -21.12
N MET A 457 -10.18 18.52 -22.27
CA MET A 457 -8.88 18.05 -22.79
C MET A 457 -8.11 19.22 -23.40
N PRO A 458 -6.87 19.49 -22.97
CA PRO A 458 -6.06 20.55 -23.55
C PRO A 458 -5.63 20.19 -24.98
N THR A 459 -5.44 21.22 -25.82
CA THR A 459 -4.90 21.05 -27.17
C THR A 459 -3.39 20.80 -27.16
N THR A 460 -2.70 21.20 -26.11
CA THR A 460 -1.28 20.95 -25.85
C THR A 460 -1.11 20.59 -24.36
N PHE A 461 -0.35 19.54 -24.10
CA PHE A 461 -0.09 19.08 -22.73
C PHE A 461 1.19 19.72 -22.20
N PRO A 462 1.18 20.33 -21.00
CA PRO A 462 2.41 20.79 -20.39
C PRO A 462 3.34 19.60 -20.12
N THR A 463 4.64 19.80 -20.30
CA THR A 463 5.68 18.77 -20.11
C THR A 463 6.42 18.92 -18.80
N ASP A 464 6.24 20.04 -18.15
CA ASP A 464 6.77 20.35 -16.83
C ASP A 464 5.80 21.25 -16.05
N ILE A 465 6.04 21.39 -14.77
CA ILE A 465 5.32 22.27 -13.86
C ILE A 465 5.89 23.68 -14.01
N GLU A 466 5.05 24.68 -14.25
CA GLU A 466 5.42 26.09 -14.15
C GLU A 466 5.54 26.57 -12.70
#